data_7a02d502c07e5cc0b4aef7ca166902af
#
_entry.id   7a02d502c07e5cc0b4aef7ca166902af
#
_cell.length_a   1.000
_cell.length_b   1.000
_cell.length_c   1.000
_cell.angle_alpha   90.00
_cell.angle_beta   90.00
_cell.angle_gamma   90.00
#
_symmetry.space_group_name_H-M   'P 1'
#
loop_
_entity.id
_entity.type
_entity.pdbx_description
1 polymer ?
#
loop_
_entity_poly.entity_id
_entity_poly.type
_entity_poly.pdbx_seq_one_letter_code
_entity_poly.pdbx_strand_id
1 'polypeptide(L)'
;AFGTNVRLISAAEAKEKFPLLDEDSIRGAMWDPDAGLVTPRSQDVVNFAVEHAKEKGALRTFTDTPAKGFEIENGRVVGVKTDKGTIKANKVVIASGIWGPLMGDMAGVPVPLMPVEHPLLFFGPLPEIQGTDELLVYPLLRDQGNSAYVRDTGRLHGGMLEWGYYEDKEPRMVDPDDIGNPDKTMTSDSMRFLSLEEIAEPLEKAFETTPILAELGWDERSSFNGLLSVTPDAGSLIGESPEVRGFWLCEAGWVKDGTGCARLCAEAMINGKTQVDMHSFNIDRFYPAQKEKDFVKTRSFENAQTIYTPAVHPREPYISNREIFVSPFYEREKELGGFFDNEVACWERALAYKSNEQKLDK
;
A
#
# COMPACT_ATOMS: atom_id res chain seq x y z
N ALA A 1 25.46 -1.59 -0.79
CA ALA A 1 26.10 -0.78 -1.65
C ALA A 1 25.31 0.35 -2.32
N PHE A 2 24.15 0.71 -1.76
CA PHE A 2 23.35 1.84 -2.23
C PHE A 2 23.66 3.16 -1.52
N GLY A 3 24.74 3.21 -0.73
CA GLY A 3 25.17 4.42 0.00
C GLY A 3 24.31 4.76 1.22
N THR A 4 23.54 3.80 1.74
CA THR A 4 22.74 3.97 2.96
C THR A 4 23.62 3.82 4.21
N ASN A 5 23.26 4.52 5.29
CA ASN A 5 23.92 4.43 6.61
C ASN A 5 23.30 3.36 7.52
N VAL A 6 22.58 2.41 6.95
CA VAL A 6 21.93 1.32 7.66
C VAL A 6 22.96 0.40 8.31
N ARG A 7 22.76 0.05 9.57
CA ARG A 7 23.62 -0.87 10.32
C ARG A 7 22.85 -1.78 11.27
N LEU A 8 23.39 -2.95 11.54
CA LEU A 8 22.87 -3.83 12.59
C LEU A 8 23.32 -3.29 13.95
N ILE A 9 22.41 -3.36 14.92
CA ILE A 9 22.62 -2.96 16.31
C ILE A 9 22.18 -4.07 17.26
N SER A 10 22.73 -4.09 18.46
CA SER A 10 22.33 -5.02 19.51
C SER A 10 20.96 -4.68 20.09
N ALA A 11 20.33 -5.62 20.81
CA ALA A 11 19.08 -5.36 21.52
C ALA A 11 19.23 -4.22 22.54
N ALA A 12 20.34 -4.18 23.31
CA ALA A 12 20.62 -3.09 24.24
C ALA A 12 20.74 -1.72 23.54
N GLU A 13 21.45 -1.64 22.41
CA GLU A 13 21.54 -0.40 21.64
C GLU A 13 20.18 0.01 21.05
N ALA A 14 19.34 -0.96 20.64
CA ALA A 14 17.96 -0.70 20.20
C ALA A 14 17.11 -0.12 21.33
N LYS A 15 17.24 -0.67 22.55
CA LYS A 15 16.59 -0.16 23.78
C LYS A 15 17.01 1.27 24.11
N GLU A 16 18.31 1.60 23.97
CA GLU A 16 18.80 2.98 24.17
C GLU A 16 18.13 3.97 23.20
N LYS A 17 17.88 3.54 21.96
CA LYS A 17 17.24 4.38 20.93
C LYS A 17 15.72 4.47 21.08
N PHE A 18 15.10 3.38 21.46
CA PHE A 18 13.65 3.29 21.68
C PHE A 18 13.41 2.73 23.09
N PRO A 19 13.37 3.60 24.12
CA PRO A 19 13.29 3.19 25.52
C PRO A 19 12.07 2.38 25.91
N LEU A 20 11.03 2.39 25.09
CA LEU A 20 9.79 1.63 25.33
C LEU A 20 9.90 0.15 24.93
N LEU A 21 10.96 -0.22 24.18
CA LEU A 21 11.21 -1.59 23.74
C LEU A 21 11.61 -2.49 24.90
N ASP A 22 11.12 -3.71 24.93
CA ASP A 22 11.71 -4.78 25.74
C ASP A 22 12.87 -5.43 25.00
N GLU A 23 14.10 -5.24 25.50
CA GLU A 23 15.30 -5.76 24.84
C GLU A 23 15.40 -7.30 24.89
N ASP A 24 14.76 -7.95 25.85
CA ASP A 24 14.75 -9.42 25.96
C ASP A 24 13.81 -10.06 24.89
N SER A 25 12.90 -9.29 24.32
CA SER A 25 11.98 -9.76 23.26
C SER A 25 12.63 -9.86 21.89
N ILE A 26 13.81 -9.25 21.68
CA ILE A 26 14.49 -9.18 20.39
C ILE A 26 15.94 -9.66 20.45
N ARG A 27 16.48 -10.09 19.31
CA ARG A 27 17.90 -10.47 19.19
C ARG A 27 18.80 -9.30 18.77
N GLY A 28 18.23 -8.25 18.22
CA GLY A 28 18.87 -7.08 17.68
C GLY A 28 17.97 -6.36 16.70
N ALA A 29 18.46 -5.28 16.14
CA ALA A 29 17.69 -4.48 15.19
C ALA A 29 18.56 -3.98 14.02
N MET A 30 17.90 -3.52 12.99
CA MET A 30 18.50 -2.74 11.92
C MET A 30 18.19 -1.25 12.18
N TRP A 31 19.22 -0.46 12.36
CA TRP A 31 19.12 0.99 12.51
C TRP A 31 19.25 1.68 11.17
N ASP A 32 18.26 2.46 10.80
CA ASP A 32 18.26 3.31 9.61
C ASP A 32 18.14 4.78 10.02
N PRO A 33 19.23 5.55 10.05
CA PRO A 33 19.21 6.97 10.39
C PRO A 33 18.63 7.85 9.28
N ASP A 34 18.55 7.33 8.06
CA ASP A 34 18.07 8.06 6.88
C ASP A 34 16.57 7.86 6.63
N ALA A 35 15.88 7.12 7.51
CA ALA A 35 14.44 6.96 7.46
C ALA A 35 13.72 8.31 7.61
N GLY A 36 12.64 8.50 6.86
CA GLY A 36 11.88 9.73 6.84
C GLY A 36 10.51 9.60 7.52
N LEU A 37 10.05 10.69 8.11
CA LEU A 37 8.68 10.84 8.59
C LEU A 37 8.04 12.02 7.89
N VAL A 38 6.79 11.83 7.42
CA VAL A 38 5.98 12.94 6.89
C VAL A 38 5.42 13.74 8.05
N THR A 39 5.90 14.97 8.23
CA THR A 39 5.49 15.86 9.32
C THR A 39 4.90 17.18 8.81
N PRO A 40 3.99 17.79 9.57
CA PRO A 40 3.32 17.28 10.76
C PRO A 40 2.39 16.11 10.46
N ARG A 41 1.71 16.10 9.30
CA ARG A 41 0.79 15.03 8.83
C ARG A 41 0.85 14.91 7.31
N SER A 42 0.52 13.74 6.79
CA SER A 42 0.37 13.53 5.34
C SER A 42 -0.68 14.47 4.71
N GLN A 43 -1.76 14.76 5.43
CA GLN A 43 -2.78 15.70 5.00
C GLN A 43 -2.23 17.12 4.80
N ASP A 44 -1.31 17.57 5.66
CA ASP A 44 -0.75 18.92 5.56
C ASP A 44 0.15 19.07 4.33
N VAL A 45 0.84 18.01 3.92
CA VAL A 45 1.61 17.98 2.65
C VAL A 45 0.67 18.17 1.45
N VAL A 46 -0.47 17.48 1.46
CA VAL A 46 -1.48 17.59 0.41
C VAL A 46 -2.08 18.99 0.40
N ASN A 47 -2.48 19.52 1.57
CA ASN A 47 -3.03 20.86 1.70
C ASN A 47 -2.05 21.91 1.21
N PHE A 48 -0.76 21.82 1.58
CA PHE A 48 0.28 22.71 1.10
C PHE A 48 0.39 22.69 -0.43
N ALA A 49 0.42 21.51 -1.03
CA ALA A 49 0.49 21.37 -2.50
C ALA A 49 -0.75 21.96 -3.19
N VAL A 50 -1.94 21.74 -2.62
CA VAL A 50 -3.20 22.29 -3.13
C VAL A 50 -3.20 23.81 -3.07
N GLU A 51 -2.88 24.40 -1.92
CA GLU A 51 -2.87 25.85 -1.75
C GLU A 51 -1.83 26.51 -2.66
N HIS A 52 -0.63 25.95 -2.74
CA HIS A 52 0.41 26.45 -3.65
C HIS A 52 -0.01 26.40 -5.13
N ALA A 53 -0.69 25.36 -5.55
CA ALA A 53 -1.20 25.26 -6.92
C ALA A 53 -2.34 26.26 -7.20
N LYS A 54 -3.20 26.54 -6.20
CA LYS A 54 -4.25 27.58 -6.27
C LYS A 54 -3.65 28.97 -6.38
N GLU A 55 -2.66 29.30 -5.57
CA GLU A 55 -1.94 30.59 -5.60
C GLU A 55 -1.33 30.88 -6.97
N LYS A 56 -0.84 29.85 -7.64
CA LYS A 56 -0.32 29.94 -9.01
C LYS A 56 -1.41 29.98 -10.10
N GLY A 57 -2.69 29.89 -9.71
CA GLY A 57 -3.79 29.80 -10.66
C GLY A 57 -3.83 28.51 -11.49
N ALA A 58 -3.07 27.49 -11.06
CA ALA A 58 -2.96 26.21 -11.76
C ALA A 58 -4.02 25.20 -11.33
N LEU A 59 -4.71 25.43 -10.20
CA LEU A 59 -5.68 24.50 -9.63
C LEU A 59 -6.99 25.19 -9.25
N ARG A 60 -8.09 24.52 -9.59
CA ARG A 60 -9.43 24.80 -9.05
C ARG A 60 -9.94 23.55 -8.36
N THR A 61 -10.47 23.68 -7.16
CA THR A 61 -11.05 22.58 -6.38
C THR A 61 -12.57 22.73 -6.28
N PHE A 62 -13.27 21.62 -6.34
CA PHE A 62 -14.72 21.54 -6.17
C PHE A 62 -15.02 20.47 -5.13
N THR A 63 -15.24 20.89 -3.90
CA THR A 63 -15.67 20.03 -2.80
C THR A 63 -17.17 19.69 -2.96
N ASP A 64 -17.61 18.63 -2.31
CA ASP A 64 -19.00 18.17 -2.35
C ASP A 64 -19.52 18.05 -3.79
N THR A 65 -18.66 17.52 -4.66
CA THR A 65 -18.94 17.41 -6.09
C THR A 65 -18.46 16.03 -6.57
N PRO A 66 -19.19 14.96 -6.22
CA PRO A 66 -18.80 13.61 -6.57
C PRO A 66 -18.86 13.40 -8.08
N ALA A 67 -17.85 12.71 -8.62
CA ALA A 67 -17.92 12.18 -9.98
C ALA A 67 -18.99 11.09 -10.05
N LYS A 68 -19.86 11.19 -11.04
CA LYS A 68 -20.98 10.26 -11.29
C LYS A 68 -20.82 9.47 -12.58
N GLY A 69 -19.72 9.69 -13.29
CA GLY A 69 -19.39 9.02 -14.54
C GLY A 69 -18.53 9.88 -15.46
N PHE A 70 -18.29 9.38 -16.63
CA PHE A 70 -17.46 10.04 -17.64
C PHE A 70 -18.23 10.20 -18.95
N GLU A 71 -17.88 11.24 -19.71
CA GLU A 71 -18.29 11.38 -21.10
C GLU A 71 -17.18 10.85 -21.98
N ILE A 72 -17.51 9.85 -22.79
CA ILE A 72 -16.55 9.20 -23.70
C ILE A 72 -17.09 9.29 -25.11
N GLU A 73 -16.33 9.88 -26.01
CA GLU A 73 -16.67 10.02 -27.43
C GLU A 73 -15.55 9.40 -28.29
N ASN A 74 -15.91 8.50 -29.19
CA ASN A 74 -14.97 7.82 -30.09
C ASN A 74 -13.76 7.19 -29.35
N GLY A 75 -14.00 6.58 -28.19
CA GLY A 75 -12.94 5.94 -27.37
C GLY A 75 -12.00 6.93 -26.67
N ARG A 76 -12.44 8.17 -26.46
CA ARG A 76 -11.69 9.21 -25.74
C ARG A 76 -12.57 9.84 -24.67
N VAL A 77 -12.00 10.06 -23.48
CA VAL A 77 -12.68 10.84 -22.46
C VAL A 77 -12.74 12.32 -22.88
N VAL A 78 -13.90 12.94 -22.72
CA VAL A 78 -14.15 14.36 -23.04
C VAL A 78 -14.74 15.13 -21.87
N GLY A 79 -15.05 14.48 -20.76
CA GLY A 79 -15.56 15.14 -19.56
C GLY A 79 -15.86 14.22 -18.42
N VAL A 80 -16.03 14.83 -17.24
CA VAL A 80 -16.45 14.19 -15.99
C VAL A 80 -17.86 14.66 -15.64
N LYS A 81 -18.79 13.74 -15.50
CA LYS A 81 -20.16 14.00 -15.04
C LYS A 81 -20.19 14.14 -13.53
N THR A 82 -20.83 15.17 -13.03
CA THR A 82 -21.08 15.39 -11.60
C THR A 82 -22.55 15.67 -11.35
N ASP A 83 -22.96 15.69 -10.11
CA ASP A 83 -24.30 16.12 -9.70
C ASP A 83 -24.61 17.61 -10.01
N LYS A 84 -23.56 18.41 -10.27
CA LYS A 84 -23.64 19.86 -10.56
C LYS A 84 -23.41 20.17 -12.05
N GLY A 85 -23.30 19.17 -12.90
CA GLY A 85 -23.05 19.31 -14.33
C GLY A 85 -21.80 18.60 -14.79
N THR A 86 -21.43 18.77 -16.06
CA THR A 86 -20.27 18.15 -16.67
C THR A 86 -19.08 19.10 -16.73
N ILE A 87 -17.93 18.64 -16.25
CA ILE A 87 -16.64 19.32 -16.41
C ILE A 87 -15.99 18.78 -17.68
N LYS A 88 -15.87 19.61 -18.70
CA LYS A 88 -15.21 19.23 -19.95
C LYS A 88 -13.69 19.18 -19.77
N ALA A 89 -13.06 18.11 -20.23
CA ALA A 89 -11.62 17.90 -20.15
C ALA A 89 -11.13 16.95 -21.25
N ASN A 90 -9.96 17.22 -21.80
CA ASN A 90 -9.32 16.36 -22.83
C ASN A 90 -8.48 15.24 -22.21
N LYS A 91 -8.12 15.38 -20.94
CA LYS A 91 -7.44 14.38 -20.11
C LYS A 91 -8.10 14.38 -18.75
N VAL A 92 -8.36 13.21 -18.21
CA VAL A 92 -8.90 12.98 -16.87
C VAL A 92 -7.98 12.02 -16.15
N VAL A 93 -7.60 12.37 -14.92
CA VAL A 93 -6.81 11.50 -14.05
C VAL A 93 -7.71 11.04 -12.92
N ILE A 94 -7.83 9.74 -12.72
CA ILE A 94 -8.37 9.21 -11.47
C ILE A 94 -7.20 9.04 -10.48
N ALA A 95 -7.38 9.57 -9.28
CA ALA A 95 -6.48 9.44 -8.14
C ALA A 95 -7.34 9.20 -6.89
N SER A 96 -8.23 8.22 -7.03
CA SER A 96 -9.34 7.95 -6.12
C SER A 96 -9.02 6.88 -5.06
N GLY A 97 -7.80 6.34 -5.08
CA GLY A 97 -7.34 5.36 -4.09
C GLY A 97 -8.21 4.11 -4.08
N ILE A 98 -8.77 3.78 -2.92
CA ILE A 98 -9.61 2.58 -2.76
C ILE A 98 -10.87 2.57 -3.65
N TRP A 99 -11.35 3.72 -4.12
CA TRP A 99 -12.49 3.85 -5.05
C TRP A 99 -12.08 3.70 -6.52
N GLY A 100 -10.80 3.47 -6.81
CA GLY A 100 -10.30 3.30 -8.18
C GLY A 100 -11.09 2.30 -9.02
N PRO A 101 -11.40 1.09 -8.54
CA PRO A 101 -12.21 0.12 -9.28
C PRO A 101 -13.59 0.65 -9.68
N LEU A 102 -14.30 1.32 -8.77
CA LEU A 102 -15.62 1.91 -9.04
C LEU A 102 -15.54 3.03 -10.09
N MET A 103 -14.50 3.86 -9.99
CA MET A 103 -14.26 4.93 -10.98
C MET A 103 -13.89 4.36 -12.34
N GLY A 104 -13.10 3.30 -12.36
CA GLY A 104 -12.76 2.58 -13.58
C GLY A 104 -13.98 1.92 -14.24
N ASP A 105 -14.82 1.26 -13.47
CA ASP A 105 -16.08 0.63 -13.96
C ASP A 105 -16.97 1.68 -14.63
N MET A 106 -17.07 2.91 -14.10
CA MET A 106 -17.83 4.00 -14.73
C MET A 106 -17.28 4.43 -16.10
N ALA A 107 -16.01 4.17 -16.36
CA ALA A 107 -15.34 4.50 -17.63
C ALA A 107 -15.16 3.29 -18.56
N GLY A 108 -15.45 2.08 -18.09
CA GLY A 108 -15.14 0.84 -18.79
C GLY A 108 -13.62 0.55 -18.82
N VAL A 109 -12.90 0.99 -17.79
CA VAL A 109 -11.44 0.82 -17.63
C VAL A 109 -11.17 -0.05 -16.40
N PRO A 110 -10.59 -1.23 -16.55
CA PRO A 110 -10.23 -2.07 -15.40
C PRO A 110 -9.15 -1.39 -14.56
N VAL A 111 -9.38 -1.31 -13.25
CA VAL A 111 -8.40 -0.80 -12.27
C VAL A 111 -8.07 -1.92 -11.30
N PRO A 112 -6.97 -2.66 -11.54
CA PRO A 112 -6.63 -3.87 -10.78
C PRO A 112 -6.07 -3.53 -9.38
N LEU A 113 -6.94 -3.21 -8.45
CA LEU A 113 -6.61 -3.04 -7.03
C LEU A 113 -7.76 -3.53 -6.15
N MET A 114 -7.42 -3.91 -4.91
CA MET A 114 -8.37 -4.27 -3.87
C MET A 114 -8.13 -3.42 -2.63
N PRO A 115 -9.18 -2.92 -1.98
CA PRO A 115 -9.10 -2.39 -0.63
C PRO A 115 -8.83 -3.50 0.38
N VAL A 116 -7.91 -3.24 1.31
CA VAL A 116 -7.52 -4.16 2.39
C VAL A 116 -7.54 -3.43 3.71
N GLU A 117 -8.10 -4.05 4.73
CA GLU A 117 -8.15 -3.47 6.07
C GLU A 117 -6.76 -3.41 6.71
N HIS A 118 -6.51 -2.33 7.44
CA HIS A 118 -5.27 -2.09 8.17
C HIS A 118 -5.56 -1.43 9.52
N PRO A 119 -5.49 -2.19 10.62
CA PRO A 119 -5.77 -1.67 11.95
C PRO A 119 -4.72 -0.63 12.37
N LEU A 120 -5.20 0.46 12.96
CA LEU A 120 -4.38 1.47 13.61
C LEU A 120 -4.98 1.80 14.97
N LEU A 121 -4.23 1.49 16.02
CA LEU A 121 -4.64 1.73 17.40
C LEU A 121 -3.81 2.85 18.02
N PHE A 122 -4.45 3.63 18.88
CA PHE A 122 -3.82 4.66 19.68
C PHE A 122 -3.84 4.27 21.15
N PHE A 123 -2.70 4.34 21.79
CA PHE A 123 -2.51 3.99 23.22
C PHE A 123 -2.05 5.21 24.00
N GLY A 124 -2.57 5.40 25.18
CA GLY A 124 -2.11 6.45 26.05
C GLY A 124 -3.15 7.48 26.47
N PRO A 125 -2.74 8.72 26.81
CA PRO A 125 -1.43 9.35 26.52
C PRO A 125 -0.26 8.78 27.32
N LEU A 126 0.94 8.82 26.74
CA LEU A 126 2.18 8.46 27.40
C LEU A 126 2.70 9.67 28.21
N PRO A 127 2.80 9.60 29.56
CA PRO A 127 3.12 10.76 30.40
C PRO A 127 4.43 11.46 30.02
N GLU A 128 5.44 10.71 29.58
CA GLU A 128 6.78 11.26 29.26
C GLU A 128 6.80 12.12 28.02
N ILE A 129 5.84 11.94 27.11
CA ILE A 129 5.73 12.75 25.87
C ILE A 129 4.52 13.66 25.87
N GLN A 130 3.65 13.53 26.88
CA GLN A 130 2.50 14.41 27.00
C GLN A 130 2.93 15.84 27.26
N GLY A 131 2.47 16.78 26.40
CA GLY A 131 2.84 18.20 26.49
C GLY A 131 4.19 18.54 25.86
N THR A 132 4.85 17.61 25.15
CA THR A 132 6.03 17.93 24.35
C THR A 132 5.68 18.87 23.18
N ASP A 133 6.61 19.70 22.79
CA ASP A 133 6.53 20.53 21.57
C ASP A 133 7.04 19.80 20.33
N GLU A 134 7.67 18.63 20.51
CA GLU A 134 8.23 17.82 19.42
C GLU A 134 7.13 17.12 18.61
N LEU A 135 7.37 16.93 17.34
CA LEU A 135 6.49 16.16 16.44
C LEU A 135 6.71 14.65 16.53
N LEU A 136 7.90 14.25 16.97
CA LEU A 136 8.32 12.89 17.19
C LEU A 136 9.40 12.90 18.27
N VAL A 137 9.24 12.11 19.32
CA VAL A 137 10.20 12.01 20.43
C VAL A 137 11.11 10.81 20.26
N TYR A 138 10.56 9.68 19.82
CA TYR A 138 11.27 8.42 19.63
C TYR A 138 11.36 8.07 18.14
N PRO A 139 12.35 7.30 17.71
CA PRO A 139 12.37 6.74 16.36
C PRO A 139 11.19 5.81 16.15
N LEU A 140 10.78 5.61 14.88
CA LEU A 140 9.79 4.61 14.52
C LEU A 140 10.35 3.21 14.79
N LEU A 141 9.65 2.43 15.59
CA LEU A 141 9.92 0.99 15.75
C LEU A 141 9.15 0.22 14.68
N ARG A 142 9.86 -0.56 13.88
CA ARG A 142 9.29 -1.53 12.97
C ARG A 142 9.55 -2.93 13.55
N ASP A 143 8.50 -3.57 14.05
CA ASP A 143 8.54 -4.97 14.47
C ASP A 143 8.29 -5.86 13.26
N GLN A 144 9.38 -6.18 12.57
CA GLN A 144 9.31 -6.94 11.33
C GLN A 144 8.88 -8.39 11.57
N GLY A 145 9.21 -8.96 12.73
CA GLY A 145 8.84 -10.34 13.11
C GLY A 145 7.33 -10.52 13.29
N ASN A 146 6.64 -9.48 13.70
CA ASN A 146 5.21 -9.47 13.96
C ASN A 146 4.41 -8.61 12.99
N SER A 147 4.99 -8.19 11.86
CA SER A 147 4.35 -7.38 10.82
C SER A 147 3.70 -6.10 11.35
N ALA A 148 4.28 -5.52 12.41
CA ALA A 148 3.73 -4.38 13.13
C ALA A 148 4.71 -3.19 13.19
N TYR A 149 4.20 -2.06 13.63
CA TYR A 149 5.01 -0.88 13.94
C TYR A 149 4.46 -0.12 15.12
N VAL A 150 5.35 0.59 15.82
CA VAL A 150 5.00 1.51 16.90
C VAL A 150 5.71 2.85 16.67
N ARG A 151 5.00 3.94 16.85
CA ARG A 151 5.59 5.27 16.92
C ARG A 151 4.82 6.15 17.92
N ASP A 152 5.49 7.18 18.43
CA ASP A 152 4.79 8.22 19.17
C ASP A 152 4.16 9.26 18.24
N THR A 153 3.18 9.98 18.76
CA THR A 153 2.51 11.06 18.05
C THR A 153 3.08 12.45 18.40
N GLY A 154 4.10 12.49 19.24
CA GLY A 154 4.66 13.74 19.76
C GLY A 154 3.58 14.66 20.31
N ARG A 155 3.62 15.95 19.94
CA ARG A 155 2.58 16.93 20.30
C ARG A 155 1.24 16.73 19.60
N LEU A 156 1.21 15.92 18.54
CA LEU A 156 -0.03 15.56 17.85
C LEU A 156 -0.76 14.51 18.67
N HIS A 157 -2.08 14.49 18.64
CA HIS A 157 -2.92 13.55 19.37
C HIS A 157 -2.58 13.40 20.88
N GLY A 158 -2.03 14.48 21.50
CA GLY A 158 -1.83 14.52 22.94
C GLY A 158 -0.75 13.62 23.51
N GLY A 159 0.22 13.20 22.71
CA GLY A 159 1.32 12.35 23.16
C GLY A 159 0.95 10.86 23.30
N MET A 160 0.20 10.33 22.35
CA MET A 160 -0.16 8.92 22.30
C MET A 160 0.90 8.10 21.56
N LEU A 161 0.82 6.80 21.68
CA LEU A 161 1.53 5.85 20.81
C LEU A 161 0.57 5.31 19.76
N GLU A 162 0.99 5.27 18.51
CA GLU A 162 0.30 4.56 17.43
C GLU A 162 0.90 3.16 17.30
N TRP A 163 0.05 2.15 17.21
CA TRP A 163 0.40 0.80 16.81
C TRP A 163 -0.39 0.42 15.57
N GLY A 164 0.31 -0.01 14.53
CA GLY A 164 -0.32 -0.50 13.30
C GLY A 164 0.15 -1.91 12.98
N TYR A 165 -0.73 -2.69 12.36
CA TYR A 165 -0.51 -4.09 12.05
C TYR A 165 -0.89 -4.41 10.60
N TYR A 166 -0.03 -5.10 9.90
CA TYR A 166 -0.27 -5.65 8.58
C TYR A 166 -0.63 -7.13 8.71
N GLU A 167 -1.90 -7.45 8.51
CA GLU A 167 -2.37 -8.83 8.57
C GLU A 167 -1.71 -9.69 7.51
N ASP A 168 -0.89 -10.64 7.93
CA ASP A 168 -0.09 -11.49 7.05
C ASP A 168 -0.64 -12.92 6.89
N LYS A 169 -1.58 -13.33 7.73
CA LYS A 169 -2.20 -14.66 7.67
C LYS A 169 -3.48 -14.65 6.86
N GLU A 170 -4.38 -13.77 7.22
CA GLU A 170 -5.75 -13.69 6.67
C GLU A 170 -6.14 -12.23 6.39
N PRO A 171 -5.47 -11.55 5.42
CA PRO A 171 -5.78 -10.17 5.08
C PRO A 171 -7.27 -9.98 4.77
N ARG A 172 -7.90 -9.02 5.42
CA ARG A 172 -9.32 -8.73 5.23
C ARG A 172 -9.51 -7.84 4.01
N MET A 173 -9.85 -8.50 2.90
CA MET A 173 -10.17 -7.83 1.64
C MET A 173 -11.57 -7.25 1.68
N VAL A 174 -11.72 -6.03 1.21
CA VAL A 174 -13.02 -5.34 1.13
C VAL A 174 -13.47 -5.25 -0.32
N ASP A 175 -14.69 -5.67 -0.59
CA ASP A 175 -15.27 -5.47 -1.92
C ASP A 175 -15.40 -3.96 -2.17
N PRO A 176 -14.97 -3.45 -3.34
CA PRO A 176 -15.13 -2.04 -3.67
C PRO A 176 -16.56 -1.51 -3.52
N ASP A 177 -17.58 -2.35 -3.79
CA ASP A 177 -18.99 -1.98 -3.62
C ASP A 177 -19.42 -1.87 -2.14
N ASP A 178 -18.61 -2.39 -1.20
CA ASP A 178 -18.86 -2.33 0.25
C ASP A 178 -18.14 -1.14 0.94
N ILE A 179 -17.42 -0.33 0.18
CA ILE A 179 -16.81 0.90 0.68
C ILE A 179 -17.94 1.92 0.99
N GLY A 180 -17.88 2.52 2.19
CA GLY A 180 -18.91 3.46 2.63
C GLY A 180 -20.19 2.79 3.11
N ASN A 181 -20.21 1.48 3.30
CA ASN A 181 -21.33 0.79 3.92
C ASN A 181 -21.54 1.32 5.35
N PRO A 182 -22.68 1.98 5.66
CA PRO A 182 -22.87 2.66 6.94
C PRO A 182 -22.87 1.73 8.15
N ASP A 183 -23.13 0.43 7.94
CA ASP A 183 -23.12 -0.57 9.01
C ASP A 183 -21.69 -1.00 9.38
N LYS A 184 -20.68 -0.63 8.57
CA LYS A 184 -19.28 -1.04 8.72
C LYS A 184 -18.31 0.12 8.84
N THR A 185 -18.74 1.36 8.58
CA THR A 185 -17.89 2.54 8.59
C THR A 185 -18.12 3.42 9.82
N MET A 186 -17.06 4.12 10.23
CA MET A 186 -17.08 5.09 11.33
C MET A 186 -17.45 6.50 10.78
N THR A 187 -16.53 7.43 10.93
CA THR A 187 -16.71 8.84 10.52
C THR A 187 -16.33 9.11 9.05
N SER A 188 -15.71 8.17 8.40
CA SER A 188 -15.27 8.25 7.00
C SER A 188 -15.46 6.90 6.32
N ASP A 189 -15.79 6.89 5.05
CA ASP A 189 -15.98 5.69 4.25
C ASP A 189 -14.73 4.79 4.20
N SER A 190 -13.54 5.36 4.40
CA SER A 190 -12.26 4.64 4.47
C SER A 190 -11.87 4.18 5.88
N MET A 191 -12.68 4.50 6.90
CA MET A 191 -12.45 4.12 8.29
C MET A 191 -13.53 3.15 8.73
N ARG A 192 -13.16 1.90 9.00
CA ARG A 192 -14.07 0.84 9.43
C ARG A 192 -13.97 0.64 10.93
N PHE A 193 -15.02 0.04 11.49
CA PHE A 193 -14.99 -0.39 12.88
C PHE A 193 -13.87 -1.41 13.11
N LEU A 194 -13.21 -1.29 14.25
CA LEU A 194 -12.14 -2.19 14.66
C LEU A 194 -12.71 -3.30 15.54
N SER A 195 -12.34 -4.54 15.26
CA SER A 195 -12.59 -5.70 16.11
C SER A 195 -11.30 -6.10 16.84
N LEU A 196 -11.27 -5.97 18.16
CA LEU A 196 -10.12 -6.42 18.96
C LEU A 196 -9.94 -7.93 18.90
N GLU A 197 -11.02 -8.69 18.76
CA GLU A 197 -10.94 -10.16 18.63
C GLU A 197 -10.12 -10.57 17.40
N GLU A 198 -10.26 -9.85 16.30
CA GLU A 198 -9.52 -10.11 15.05
C GLU A 198 -8.03 -9.81 15.13
N ILE A 199 -7.61 -8.96 16.06
CA ILE A 199 -6.20 -8.55 16.23
C ILE A 199 -5.60 -8.97 17.59
N ALA A 200 -6.28 -9.84 18.34
CA ALA A 200 -5.85 -10.22 19.70
C ALA A 200 -4.45 -10.83 19.71
N GLU A 201 -4.17 -11.82 18.86
CA GLU A 201 -2.85 -12.47 18.79
C GLU A 201 -1.71 -11.49 18.44
N PRO A 202 -1.78 -10.67 17.36
CA PRO A 202 -0.74 -9.70 17.06
C PRO A 202 -0.61 -8.61 18.12
N LEU A 203 -1.69 -8.24 18.79
CA LEU A 203 -1.65 -7.27 19.87
C LEU A 203 -0.95 -7.82 21.12
N GLU A 204 -1.16 -9.09 21.49
CA GLU A 204 -0.42 -9.75 22.56
C GLU A 204 1.10 -9.73 22.29
N LYS A 205 1.52 -10.01 21.06
CA LYS A 205 2.93 -9.92 20.67
C LYS A 205 3.47 -8.49 20.72
N ALA A 206 2.64 -7.48 20.41
CA ALA A 206 3.02 -6.10 20.57
C ALA A 206 3.28 -5.74 22.05
N PHE A 207 2.52 -6.32 22.99
CA PHE A 207 2.74 -6.14 24.44
C PHE A 207 4.04 -6.82 24.92
N GLU A 208 4.45 -7.92 24.28
CA GLU A 208 5.77 -8.52 24.56
C GLU A 208 6.92 -7.60 24.09
N THR A 209 6.78 -7.00 22.91
CA THR A 209 7.83 -6.14 22.33
C THR A 209 7.84 -4.74 22.95
N THR A 210 6.67 -4.20 23.26
CA THR A 210 6.48 -2.85 23.79
C THR A 210 5.49 -2.88 24.95
N PRO A 211 5.92 -3.32 26.16
CA PRO A 211 5.01 -3.62 27.29
C PRO A 211 4.15 -2.45 27.75
N ILE A 212 4.63 -1.22 27.59
CA ILE A 212 3.89 -0.03 27.99
C ILE A 212 2.52 0.09 27.29
N LEU A 213 2.34 -0.51 26.10
CA LEU A 213 1.06 -0.51 25.40
C LEU A 213 -0.04 -1.17 26.24
N ALA A 214 0.27 -2.27 26.94
CA ALA A 214 -0.67 -2.96 27.81
C ALA A 214 -1.05 -2.11 29.04
N GLU A 215 -0.11 -1.32 29.56
CA GLU A 215 -0.32 -0.45 30.73
C GLU A 215 -1.16 0.77 30.40
N LEU A 216 -0.91 1.39 29.24
CA LEU A 216 -1.61 2.60 28.80
C LEU A 216 -3.07 2.33 28.41
N GLY A 217 -3.36 1.14 27.88
CA GLY A 217 -4.64 0.86 27.24
C GLY A 217 -4.85 1.64 25.93
N TRP A 218 -5.76 1.17 25.12
CA TRP A 218 -6.06 1.76 23.82
C TRP A 218 -7.25 2.74 23.89
N ASP A 219 -7.22 3.77 23.03
CA ASP A 219 -8.32 4.71 22.89
C ASP A 219 -9.22 4.28 21.72
N GLU A 220 -10.39 3.76 22.07
CA GLU A 220 -11.39 3.30 21.09
C GLU A 220 -11.84 4.38 20.12
N ARG A 221 -11.89 5.64 20.57
CA ARG A 221 -12.40 6.75 19.76
C ARG A 221 -11.45 7.18 18.65
N SER A 222 -10.16 7.07 18.92
CA SER A 222 -9.11 7.44 17.97
C SER A 222 -8.68 6.27 17.11
N SER A 223 -8.92 5.03 17.57
CA SER A 223 -8.51 3.81 16.87
C SER A 223 -9.51 3.41 15.79
N PHE A 224 -9.02 2.90 14.70
CA PHE A 224 -9.85 2.52 13.56
C PHE A 224 -9.18 1.44 12.70
N ASN A 225 -9.97 0.86 11.80
CA ASN A 225 -9.50 -0.03 10.76
C ASN A 225 -9.53 0.71 9.42
N GLY A 226 -8.37 1.16 8.96
CA GLY A 226 -8.22 1.91 7.70
C GLY A 226 -8.27 0.98 6.48
N LEU A 227 -8.41 1.57 5.29
CA LEU A 227 -8.36 0.83 4.03
C LEU A 227 -7.13 1.23 3.22
N LEU A 228 -6.36 0.24 2.81
CA LEU A 228 -5.20 0.38 1.92
C LEU A 228 -5.55 -0.14 0.52
N SER A 229 -5.00 0.46 -0.52
CA SER A 229 -5.08 -0.04 -1.90
C SER A 229 -3.96 -1.05 -2.15
N VAL A 230 -4.30 -2.28 -2.51
CA VAL A 230 -3.32 -3.34 -2.85
C VAL A 230 -3.57 -3.84 -4.26
N THR A 231 -2.53 -3.85 -5.08
CA THR A 231 -2.54 -4.34 -6.46
C THR A 231 -2.02 -5.78 -6.55
N PRO A 232 -2.27 -6.50 -7.64
CA PRO A 232 -1.80 -7.87 -7.81
C PRO A 232 -0.28 -8.06 -7.76
N ASP A 233 0.50 -7.01 -7.91
CA ASP A 233 1.97 -7.01 -7.87
C ASP A 233 2.57 -6.03 -6.85
N ALA A 234 1.73 -5.45 -6.00
CA ALA A 234 2.09 -4.45 -5.00
C ALA A 234 2.65 -3.12 -5.58
N GLY A 235 2.60 -2.92 -6.89
CA GLY A 235 3.05 -1.69 -7.55
C GLY A 235 1.92 -0.67 -7.73
N SER A 236 2.26 0.63 -7.77
CA SER A 236 1.30 1.68 -8.11
C SER A 236 0.80 1.55 -9.55
N LEU A 237 -0.36 2.14 -9.85
CA LEU A 237 -0.98 2.13 -11.18
C LEU A 237 -0.88 3.55 -11.76
N ILE A 238 0.03 3.77 -12.70
CA ILE A 238 0.28 5.08 -13.29
C ILE A 238 0.26 4.96 -14.81
N GLY A 239 -0.43 5.85 -15.51
CA GLY A 239 -0.39 5.89 -16.96
C GLY A 239 -1.73 6.09 -17.61
N GLU A 240 -1.71 6.27 -18.94
CA GLU A 240 -2.92 6.35 -19.76
C GLU A 240 -3.52 4.96 -19.95
N SER A 241 -4.85 4.85 -19.77
CA SER A 241 -5.56 3.62 -20.04
C SER A 241 -5.44 3.23 -21.53
N PRO A 242 -5.12 1.97 -21.83
CA PRO A 242 -5.18 1.50 -23.20
C PRO A 242 -6.62 1.38 -23.75
N GLU A 243 -7.62 1.30 -22.88
CA GLU A 243 -9.03 1.16 -23.23
C GLU A 243 -9.67 2.50 -23.63
N VAL A 244 -9.33 3.60 -22.92
CA VAL A 244 -9.94 4.93 -23.14
C VAL A 244 -8.86 5.99 -23.21
N ARG A 245 -8.67 6.58 -24.38
CA ARG A 245 -7.70 7.65 -24.59
C ARG A 245 -8.00 8.88 -23.74
N GLY A 246 -6.98 9.49 -23.19
CA GLY A 246 -7.10 10.65 -22.30
C GLY A 246 -7.53 10.30 -20.86
N PHE A 247 -7.87 9.04 -20.60
CA PHE A 247 -8.18 8.57 -19.24
C PHE A 247 -6.91 8.02 -18.59
N TRP A 248 -6.48 8.65 -17.50
CA TRP A 248 -5.22 8.39 -16.82
C TRP A 248 -5.46 7.87 -15.43
N LEU A 249 -4.60 6.98 -14.97
CA LEU A 249 -4.58 6.47 -13.60
C LEU A 249 -3.36 7.03 -12.86
N CYS A 250 -3.59 7.39 -11.59
CA CYS A 250 -2.55 7.63 -10.60
C CYS A 250 -3.05 7.04 -9.27
N GLU A 251 -3.10 5.71 -9.21
CA GLU A 251 -3.75 4.93 -8.17
C GLU A 251 -2.75 4.07 -7.37
N ALA A 252 -3.15 3.60 -6.21
CA ALA A 252 -2.32 2.78 -5.31
C ALA A 252 -0.95 3.40 -4.99
N GLY A 253 -0.83 4.71 -5.08
CA GLY A 253 0.34 5.47 -4.64
C GLY A 253 0.20 5.80 -3.16
N TRP A 254 0.70 4.94 -2.29
CA TRP A 254 0.64 5.17 -0.85
C TRP A 254 1.38 6.46 -0.46
N VAL A 255 1.17 6.93 0.79
CA VAL A 255 1.75 8.22 1.26
C VAL A 255 3.24 8.36 0.95
N LYS A 256 4.01 7.29 1.13
CA LYS A 256 5.46 7.27 0.85
C LYS A 256 5.80 7.50 -0.64
N ASP A 257 4.92 7.09 -1.55
CA ASP A 257 5.15 7.11 -2.99
C ASP A 257 4.35 8.22 -3.71
N GLY A 258 3.31 8.75 -3.08
CA GLY A 258 2.28 9.59 -3.69
C GLY A 258 2.82 10.81 -4.43
N THR A 259 3.79 11.53 -3.87
CA THR A 259 4.39 12.70 -4.52
C THR A 259 5.22 12.32 -5.76
N GLY A 260 5.95 11.20 -5.69
CA GLY A 260 6.68 10.63 -6.82
C GLY A 260 5.75 10.17 -7.93
N CYS A 261 4.70 9.42 -7.58
CA CYS A 261 3.66 8.96 -8.51
C CYS A 261 2.99 10.13 -9.22
N ALA A 262 2.58 11.16 -8.49
CA ALA A 262 1.94 12.35 -9.04
C ALA A 262 2.86 13.09 -10.03
N ARG A 263 4.13 13.25 -9.68
CA ARG A 263 5.14 13.87 -10.55
C ARG A 263 5.30 13.09 -11.86
N LEU A 264 5.50 11.77 -11.77
CA LEU A 264 5.73 10.92 -12.94
C LEU A 264 4.48 10.85 -13.84
N CYS A 265 3.28 10.79 -13.24
CA CYS A 265 2.04 10.87 -13.97
C CYS A 265 1.95 12.20 -14.76
N ALA A 266 2.22 13.34 -14.11
CA ALA A 266 2.22 14.64 -14.75
C ALA A 266 3.28 14.76 -15.87
N GLU A 267 4.51 14.26 -15.65
CA GLU A 267 5.55 14.23 -16.68
C GLU A 267 5.10 13.44 -17.92
N ALA A 268 4.54 12.24 -17.71
CA ALA A 268 4.02 11.41 -18.80
C ALA A 268 2.88 12.10 -19.56
N MET A 269 1.94 12.72 -18.83
CA MET A 269 0.83 13.46 -19.43
C MET A 269 1.25 14.65 -20.28
N ILE A 270 2.29 15.37 -19.85
CA ILE A 270 2.74 16.61 -20.52
C ILE A 270 3.71 16.28 -21.66
N ASN A 271 4.70 15.43 -21.40
CA ASN A 271 5.83 15.19 -22.29
C ASN A 271 5.68 13.90 -23.11
N GLY A 272 4.67 13.07 -22.85
CA GLY A 272 4.51 11.73 -23.45
C GLY A 272 5.54 10.70 -22.98
N LYS A 273 6.43 11.07 -22.05
CA LYS A 273 7.47 10.22 -21.44
C LYS A 273 7.91 10.76 -20.11
N THR A 274 8.55 9.92 -19.32
CA THR A 274 9.17 10.25 -18.05
C THR A 274 10.69 10.19 -18.10
N GLN A 275 11.37 10.84 -17.14
CA GLN A 275 12.83 10.78 -17.00
C GLN A 275 13.34 9.44 -16.46
N VAL A 276 12.49 8.71 -15.76
CA VAL A 276 12.78 7.38 -15.21
C VAL A 276 11.93 6.33 -15.89
N ASP A 277 12.38 5.10 -15.88
CA ASP A 277 11.62 3.96 -16.40
C ASP A 277 10.35 3.73 -15.58
N MET A 278 9.22 3.69 -16.24
CA MET A 278 7.89 3.54 -15.66
C MET A 278 7.25 2.16 -15.90
N HIS A 279 7.97 1.23 -16.54
CA HIS A 279 7.39 -0.07 -16.92
C HIS A 279 6.75 -0.79 -15.74
N SER A 280 7.40 -0.79 -14.57
CA SER A 280 6.91 -1.45 -13.36
C SER A 280 5.68 -0.78 -12.72
N PHE A 281 5.29 0.40 -13.18
CA PHE A 281 4.16 1.17 -12.64
C PHE A 281 3.10 1.46 -13.70
N ASN A 282 3.41 1.26 -14.99
CA ASN A 282 2.45 1.53 -16.05
C ASN A 282 1.28 0.56 -15.99
N ILE A 283 0.05 1.09 -16.16
CA ILE A 283 -1.17 0.27 -16.14
C ILE A 283 -1.19 -0.79 -17.24
N ASP A 284 -0.52 -0.58 -18.35
CA ASP A 284 -0.45 -1.52 -19.46
C ASP A 284 0.46 -2.73 -19.20
N ARG A 285 1.17 -2.78 -18.05
CA ARG A 285 1.93 -3.96 -17.61
C ARG A 285 1.06 -5.19 -17.34
N PHE A 286 -0.24 -4.98 -17.11
CA PHE A 286 -1.17 -6.06 -16.86
C PHE A 286 -1.80 -6.58 -18.15
N TYR A 287 -1.68 -7.87 -18.37
CA TYR A 287 -2.43 -8.57 -19.42
C TYR A 287 -3.93 -8.60 -19.09
N PRO A 288 -4.82 -8.79 -20.09
CA PRO A 288 -6.25 -8.87 -19.84
C PRO A 288 -6.66 -9.85 -18.72
N ALA A 289 -6.06 -11.04 -18.69
CA ALA A 289 -6.34 -12.03 -17.66
C ALA A 289 -5.98 -11.55 -16.24
N GLN A 290 -4.99 -10.67 -16.11
CA GLN A 290 -4.57 -10.12 -14.82
C GLN A 290 -5.46 -8.97 -14.33
N LYS A 291 -6.34 -8.47 -15.20
CA LYS A 291 -7.33 -7.43 -14.87
C LYS A 291 -8.70 -8.01 -14.50
N GLU A 292 -8.88 -9.33 -14.62
CA GLU A 292 -10.11 -9.99 -14.21
C GLU A 292 -10.29 -9.94 -12.70
N LYS A 293 -11.53 -9.70 -12.23
CA LYS A 293 -11.83 -9.44 -10.81
C LYS A 293 -11.34 -10.57 -9.89
N ASP A 294 -11.51 -11.81 -10.28
CA ASP A 294 -11.08 -12.97 -9.48
C ASP A 294 -9.54 -13.05 -9.38
N PHE A 295 -8.83 -12.76 -10.48
CA PHE A 295 -7.38 -12.68 -10.46
C PHE A 295 -6.91 -11.56 -9.53
N VAL A 296 -7.47 -10.36 -9.70
CA VAL A 296 -7.12 -9.18 -8.90
C VAL A 296 -7.33 -9.46 -7.41
N LYS A 297 -8.49 -10.01 -7.05
CA LYS A 297 -8.82 -10.34 -5.66
C LYS A 297 -7.82 -11.34 -5.07
N THR A 298 -7.61 -12.47 -5.75
CA THR A 298 -6.79 -13.56 -5.23
C THR A 298 -5.31 -13.17 -5.15
N ARG A 299 -4.79 -12.51 -6.18
CA ARG A 299 -3.39 -12.10 -6.22
C ARG A 299 -3.09 -10.92 -5.28
N SER A 300 -4.03 -9.96 -5.14
CA SER A 300 -3.91 -8.88 -4.16
C SER A 300 -3.98 -9.40 -2.71
N PHE A 301 -4.77 -10.45 -2.45
CA PHE A 301 -4.78 -11.12 -1.15
C PHE A 301 -3.39 -11.70 -0.83
N GLU A 302 -2.82 -12.47 -1.75
CA GLU A 302 -1.49 -13.06 -1.58
C GLU A 302 -0.39 -12.00 -1.43
N ASN A 303 -0.49 -10.88 -2.16
CA ASN A 303 0.41 -9.75 -1.96
C ASN A 303 0.22 -9.08 -0.60
N ALA A 304 -1.02 -8.90 -0.14
CA ALA A 304 -1.27 -8.32 1.17
C ALA A 304 -0.60 -9.13 2.29
N GLN A 305 -0.58 -10.45 2.17
CA GLN A 305 0.12 -11.34 3.11
C GLN A 305 1.63 -11.10 3.16
N THR A 306 2.24 -10.61 2.07
CA THR A 306 3.71 -10.56 1.92
C THR A 306 4.30 -9.16 1.90
N ILE A 307 3.49 -8.11 1.80
CA ILE A 307 3.98 -6.72 1.63
C ILE A 307 4.93 -6.29 2.76
N TYR A 308 4.62 -6.68 3.99
CA TYR A 308 5.39 -6.23 5.17
C TYR A 308 5.77 -7.37 6.11
N THR A 309 5.57 -8.59 5.73
CA THR A 309 6.04 -9.74 6.49
C THR A 309 7.56 -9.85 6.45
N PRO A 310 8.18 -10.62 7.34
CA PRO A 310 9.59 -10.97 7.25
C PRO A 310 9.86 -11.51 5.85
N ALA A 311 10.64 -10.75 5.11
CA ALA A 311 10.88 -11.07 3.71
C ALA A 311 11.46 -12.46 3.59
N VAL A 312 10.72 -13.34 2.96
CA VAL A 312 11.25 -14.61 2.52
C VAL A 312 12.18 -14.31 1.34
N HIS A 313 13.48 -14.51 1.55
CA HIS A 313 14.47 -14.36 0.50
C HIS A 313 15.18 -15.69 0.26
N PRO A 314 15.21 -16.17 -0.98
CA PRO A 314 14.60 -15.57 -2.17
C PRO A 314 13.06 -15.51 -2.04
N ARG A 315 12.44 -14.50 -2.70
CA ARG A 315 10.97 -14.37 -2.69
C ARG A 315 10.36 -15.65 -3.22
N GLU A 316 9.46 -16.23 -2.44
CA GLU A 316 8.67 -17.36 -2.91
C GLU A 316 7.76 -16.93 -4.06
N PRO A 317 7.55 -17.81 -5.05
CA PRO A 317 6.64 -17.53 -6.14
C PRO A 317 5.20 -17.44 -5.64
N TYR A 318 4.37 -16.77 -6.39
CA TYR A 318 2.94 -16.80 -6.15
C TYR A 318 2.40 -18.23 -6.25
N ILE A 319 1.52 -18.59 -5.31
CA ILE A 319 0.84 -19.88 -5.30
C ILE A 319 -0.53 -19.80 -6.00
N SER A 320 -1.15 -18.61 -6.02
CA SER A 320 -2.43 -18.36 -6.68
C SER A 320 -2.27 -18.08 -8.17
N ASN A 321 -3.32 -18.36 -8.94
CA ASN A 321 -3.41 -18.02 -10.36
C ASN A 321 -2.20 -18.49 -11.18
N ARG A 322 -1.79 -19.74 -10.95
CA ARG A 322 -0.71 -20.41 -11.69
C ARG A 322 -1.20 -20.95 -13.02
N GLU A 323 -0.25 -21.24 -13.91
CA GLU A 323 -0.49 -21.87 -15.22
C GLU A 323 -1.40 -21.04 -16.16
N ILE A 324 -1.52 -19.70 -15.96
CA ILE A 324 -2.30 -18.83 -16.85
C ILE A 324 -1.65 -18.75 -18.23
N PHE A 325 -0.34 -18.54 -18.27
CA PHE A 325 0.44 -18.56 -19.48
C PHE A 325 1.56 -19.59 -19.35
N VAL A 326 1.63 -20.47 -20.32
CA VAL A 326 2.65 -21.54 -20.38
C VAL A 326 3.33 -21.54 -21.74
N SER A 327 4.62 -21.90 -21.76
CA SER A 327 5.35 -22.02 -23.01
C SER A 327 4.85 -23.23 -23.85
N PRO A 328 5.04 -23.26 -25.16
CA PRO A 328 4.77 -24.46 -25.96
C PRO A 328 5.55 -25.69 -25.51
N PHE A 329 6.59 -25.52 -24.70
CA PHE A 329 7.44 -26.60 -24.18
C PHE A 329 7.08 -27.02 -22.76
N TYR A 330 6.10 -26.40 -22.13
CA TYR A 330 5.77 -26.55 -20.72
C TYR A 330 5.59 -28.01 -20.28
N GLU A 331 4.78 -28.79 -21.03
CA GLU A 331 4.57 -30.20 -20.73
C GLU A 331 5.87 -31.01 -20.87
N ARG A 332 6.70 -30.70 -21.87
CA ARG A 332 7.98 -31.34 -22.04
C ARG A 332 8.96 -30.97 -20.93
N GLU A 333 8.92 -29.73 -20.44
CA GLU A 333 9.72 -29.31 -19.32
C GLU A 333 9.29 -29.99 -18.02
N LYS A 334 7.97 -30.19 -17.80
CA LYS A 334 7.46 -31.04 -16.70
C LYS A 334 7.96 -32.45 -16.76
N GLU A 335 7.89 -33.11 -17.93
CA GLU A 335 8.41 -34.48 -18.14
C GLU A 335 9.90 -34.61 -17.82
N LEU A 336 10.68 -33.56 -18.09
CA LEU A 336 12.10 -33.49 -17.79
C LEU A 336 12.39 -33.18 -16.30
N GLY A 337 11.36 -33.11 -15.46
CA GLY A 337 11.47 -32.79 -14.06
C GLY A 337 11.78 -31.30 -13.82
N GLY A 338 11.20 -30.44 -14.62
CA GLY A 338 11.25 -29.00 -14.43
C GLY A 338 10.60 -28.58 -13.13
N PHE A 339 11.28 -27.72 -12.40
CA PHE A 339 10.80 -27.10 -11.17
C PHE A 339 10.28 -25.70 -11.49
N PHE A 340 8.94 -25.54 -11.45
CA PHE A 340 8.25 -24.29 -11.81
C PHE A 340 7.96 -23.47 -10.58
N ASP A 341 8.99 -22.86 -10.04
CA ASP A 341 8.90 -21.99 -8.88
C ASP A 341 9.17 -20.53 -9.26
N ASN A 342 9.11 -20.22 -10.53
CA ASN A 342 9.30 -18.89 -11.07
C ASN A 342 8.17 -18.54 -12.05
N GLU A 343 7.36 -17.60 -11.65
CA GLU A 343 6.33 -16.97 -12.46
C GLU A 343 6.71 -15.52 -12.73
N VAL A 344 6.69 -15.09 -13.98
CA VAL A 344 6.93 -13.70 -14.37
C VAL A 344 5.80 -13.25 -15.27
N ALA A 345 5.03 -12.28 -14.79
CA ALA A 345 3.85 -11.77 -15.49
C ALA A 345 2.89 -12.88 -15.94
N CYS A 346 2.60 -13.81 -15.04
CA CYS A 346 1.77 -15.01 -15.24
C CYS A 346 2.34 -16.07 -16.18
N TRP A 347 3.57 -15.92 -16.68
CA TRP A 347 4.25 -16.94 -17.46
C TRP A 347 5.01 -17.91 -16.56
N GLU A 348 4.66 -19.20 -16.64
CA GLU A 348 5.39 -20.26 -15.97
C GLU A 348 6.77 -20.47 -16.60
N ARG A 349 7.79 -20.55 -15.76
CA ARG A 349 9.17 -20.79 -16.19
C ARG A 349 9.83 -21.81 -15.29
N ALA A 350 10.47 -22.81 -15.87
CA ALA A 350 11.29 -23.74 -15.12
C ALA A 350 12.52 -23.00 -14.55
N LEU A 351 12.63 -22.96 -13.23
CA LEU A 351 13.79 -22.42 -12.51
C LEU A 351 14.98 -23.36 -12.56
N ALA A 352 14.72 -24.66 -12.47
CA ALA A 352 15.71 -25.72 -12.48
C ALA A 352 15.11 -27.03 -13.04
N TYR A 353 15.96 -27.98 -13.32
CA TYR A 353 15.55 -29.33 -13.70
C TYR A 353 16.21 -30.38 -12.76
N LYS A 354 15.53 -31.48 -12.55
CA LYS A 354 16.01 -32.59 -11.70
C LYS A 354 17.44 -33.04 -12.01
N SER A 355 17.83 -33.00 -13.29
CA SER A 355 19.19 -33.31 -13.73
C SER A 355 20.27 -32.33 -13.22
N ASN A 356 19.86 -31.15 -12.71
CA ASN A 356 20.78 -30.16 -12.18
C ASN A 356 21.10 -30.39 -10.69
N GLU A 357 20.19 -31.01 -9.92
CA GLU A 357 20.43 -31.36 -8.51
C GLU A 357 21.65 -32.27 -8.35
N GLN A 358 21.84 -33.19 -9.23
CA GLN A 358 22.98 -34.13 -9.20
C GLN A 358 24.36 -33.47 -9.45
N LYS A 359 24.37 -32.21 -9.91
CA LYS A 359 25.61 -31.46 -10.17
C LYS A 359 25.99 -30.52 -9.03
N LEU A 360 25.06 -30.22 -8.13
CA LEU A 360 25.29 -29.34 -6.97
C LEU A 360 25.93 -30.11 -5.79
N ASP A 361 25.82 -31.43 -5.76
CA ASP A 361 26.41 -32.32 -4.74
C ASP A 361 27.86 -32.73 -5.06
N LYS A 362 28.50 -32.14 -6.05
CA LYS A 362 29.90 -32.36 -6.44
C LYS A 362 30.70 -31.08 -6.39
#